data_187d50cf23669a6fb300b57a862a93c2
#
_entry.id   187d50cf23669a6fb300b57a862a93c2
#
_cell.length_a   1.000
_cell.length_b   1.000
_cell.length_c   1.000
_cell.angle_alpha   90.00
_cell.angle_beta   90.00
_cell.angle_gamma   90.00
#
_symmetry.space_group_name_H-M   'P 1'
#
loop_
_entity.id
_entity.type
_entity.pdbx_description
1 polymer ?
#
loop_
_entity_poly.entity_id
_entity_poly.type
_entity_poly.pdbx_seq_one_letter_code
_entity_poly.pdbx_strand_id
1 'polypeptide(L)'
;MKRAVTLKENYEFRRLYQKGKSAVGGGMVVYCRKNKLNHNRLGLTASVKLGHAVVRNRARRRLREVYRLNQDKLKKGYDLILVARGRTVTASWKELNDTFVRLCRKLELLEEER
;
A
#
# COMPACT_ATOMS: atom_id res chain seq x y z
N MET A 1 14.37 -2.48 12.56
CA MET A 1 13.41 -2.32 11.48
C MET A 1 12.79 -0.94 11.48
N LYS A 2 12.72 -0.35 10.33
CA LYS A 2 12.14 0.99 10.22
C LYS A 2 10.62 0.92 10.32
N ARG A 3 10.06 1.83 11.10
CA ARG A 3 8.62 2.02 11.10
C ARG A 3 8.21 2.75 9.83
N ALA A 4 7.05 2.39 9.30
CA ALA A 4 6.48 3.13 8.19
C ALA A 4 6.01 4.50 8.70
N VAL A 5 6.34 5.56 7.96
CA VAL A 5 5.77 6.88 8.21
C VAL A 5 4.37 6.87 7.61
N THR A 6 3.38 7.33 8.37
CA THR A 6 1.99 7.21 7.94
C THR A 6 1.41 8.54 7.46
N LEU A 7 0.52 8.44 6.48
CA LEU A 7 -0.35 9.55 6.09
C LEU A 7 -1.40 9.73 7.17
N LYS A 8 -1.71 10.97 7.53
CA LYS A 8 -2.61 11.27 8.65
C LYS A 8 -3.86 12.03 8.25
N GLU A 9 -3.78 12.90 7.25
CA GLU A 9 -4.84 13.83 6.95
C GLU A 9 -5.73 13.35 5.80
N ASN A 10 -7.04 13.56 5.94
CA ASN A 10 -7.99 13.16 4.91
C ASN A 10 -7.70 13.78 3.55
N TYR A 11 -7.20 15.03 3.53
CA TYR A 11 -6.91 15.67 2.26
C TYR A 11 -5.75 15.00 1.53
N GLU A 12 -4.82 14.40 2.27
CA GLU A 12 -3.70 13.67 1.66
C GLU A 12 -4.20 12.42 0.94
N PHE A 13 -5.11 11.67 1.58
CA PHE A 13 -5.73 10.50 0.95
C PHE A 13 -6.52 10.90 -0.29
N ARG A 14 -7.33 11.95 -0.16
CA ARG A 14 -8.16 12.43 -1.25
C ARG A 14 -7.34 12.84 -2.46
N ARG A 15 -6.22 13.52 -2.20
CA ARG A 15 -5.31 13.95 -3.26
C ARG A 15 -4.72 12.76 -4.01
N LEU A 16 -4.33 11.71 -3.28
CA LEU A 16 -3.81 10.51 -3.92
C LEU A 16 -4.86 9.83 -4.79
N TYR A 17 -6.08 9.72 -4.30
CA TYR A 17 -7.14 9.09 -5.09
C TYR A 17 -7.44 9.86 -6.36
N GLN A 18 -7.34 11.17 -6.32
CA GLN A 18 -7.67 12.02 -7.47
C GLN A 18 -6.51 12.19 -8.45
N LYS A 19 -5.30 12.30 -7.95
CA LYS A 19 -4.14 12.70 -8.75
C LYS A 19 -3.03 11.67 -8.81
N GLY A 20 -3.11 10.62 -8.03
CA GLY A 20 -2.11 9.58 -8.01
C GLY A 20 -2.28 8.57 -9.13
N LYS A 21 -1.25 7.77 -9.33
CA LYS A 21 -1.33 6.58 -10.19
C LYS A 21 -1.83 5.43 -9.35
N SER A 22 -2.46 4.45 -10.00
CA SER A 22 -2.96 3.28 -9.28
C SER A 22 -2.75 2.01 -10.08
N ALA A 23 -2.68 0.90 -9.35
CA ALA A 23 -2.65 -0.44 -9.95
C ALA A 23 -3.49 -1.36 -9.08
N VAL A 24 -4.24 -2.24 -9.72
CA VAL A 24 -5.21 -3.12 -9.07
C VAL A 24 -4.72 -4.56 -9.13
N GLY A 25 -4.75 -5.24 -7.99
CA GLY A 25 -4.45 -6.66 -7.90
C GLY A 25 -5.57 -7.43 -7.24
N GLY A 26 -5.41 -8.74 -7.13
CA GLY A 26 -6.41 -9.60 -6.51
C GLY A 26 -6.63 -9.35 -5.03
N GLY A 27 -5.59 -8.95 -4.32
CA GLY A 27 -5.64 -8.76 -2.86
C GLY A 27 -5.51 -7.33 -2.40
N MET A 28 -5.33 -6.36 -3.30
CA MET A 28 -5.16 -4.96 -2.90
C MET A 28 -5.18 -4.03 -4.11
N VAL A 29 -5.38 -2.75 -3.83
CA VAL A 29 -5.14 -1.68 -4.81
C VAL A 29 -4.05 -0.80 -4.23
N VAL A 30 -3.09 -0.40 -5.06
CA VAL A 30 -2.00 0.49 -4.64
C VAL A 30 -2.15 1.81 -5.39
N TYR A 31 -2.18 2.90 -4.62
CA TYR A 31 -2.11 4.26 -5.18
C TYR A 31 -0.76 4.84 -4.80
N CYS A 32 -0.18 5.65 -5.69
CA CYS A 32 1.07 6.34 -5.37
C CYS A 32 1.15 7.70 -6.05
N ARG A 33 1.95 8.57 -5.44
CA ARG A 33 2.22 9.90 -5.97
C ARG A 33 3.52 10.41 -5.36
N LYS A 34 4.32 11.12 -6.15
CA LYS A 34 5.54 11.75 -5.62
C LYS A 34 5.17 12.81 -4.59
N ASN A 35 5.91 12.83 -3.48
CA ASN A 35 5.62 13.74 -2.37
C ASN A 35 6.68 14.82 -2.15
N LYS A 36 7.76 14.81 -2.92
CA LYS A 36 8.86 15.78 -2.81
C LYS A 36 9.62 15.71 -1.49
N LEU A 37 9.43 14.63 -0.74
CA LEU A 37 10.19 14.34 0.47
C LEU A 37 11.30 13.35 0.16
N ASN A 38 12.15 13.09 1.13
CA ASN A 38 13.21 12.09 0.95
C ASN A 38 12.85 10.74 1.56
N HIS A 39 11.56 10.53 1.85
CA HIS A 39 11.07 9.29 2.43
C HIS A 39 9.63 9.05 1.96
N ASN A 40 9.18 7.82 2.13
CA ASN A 40 7.82 7.43 1.74
C ASN A 40 6.86 7.55 2.92
N ARG A 41 5.60 7.82 2.62
CA ARG A 41 4.54 7.81 3.62
C ARG A 41 3.46 6.83 3.17
N LEU A 42 2.89 6.12 4.13
CA LEU A 42 1.94 5.03 3.88
C LEU A 42 0.57 5.32 4.47
N GLY A 43 -0.46 5.15 3.66
CA GLY A 43 -1.84 5.11 4.13
C GLY A 43 -2.41 3.72 3.91
N LEU A 44 -3.25 3.28 4.84
CA LEU A 44 -3.92 1.99 4.76
C LEU A 44 -5.41 2.21 4.89
N THR A 45 -6.19 1.65 3.99
CA THR A 45 -7.65 1.78 4.07
C THR A 45 -8.32 0.43 3.92
N ALA A 46 -9.45 0.28 4.63
CA ALA A 46 -10.32 -0.87 4.51
C ALA A 46 -11.75 -0.38 4.71
N SER A 47 -12.59 -0.52 3.68
CA SER A 47 -13.95 0.00 3.75
C SER A 47 -14.83 -0.87 4.65
N VAL A 48 -15.94 -0.28 5.11
CA VAL A 48 -16.91 -1.01 5.93
C VAL A 48 -17.52 -2.20 5.18
N LYS A 49 -17.51 -2.17 3.85
CA LYS A 49 -17.99 -3.28 3.02
C LYS A 49 -17.17 -4.54 3.19
N LEU A 50 -15.93 -4.42 3.66
CA LEU A 50 -15.05 -5.57 3.84
C LEU A 50 -15.50 -6.44 5.01
N GLY A 51 -16.16 -5.85 6.00
CA GLY A 51 -16.64 -6.56 7.17
C GLY A 51 -16.57 -5.70 8.42
N HIS A 52 -16.71 -6.34 9.57
CA HIS A 52 -16.66 -5.67 10.86
C HIS A 52 -15.24 -5.17 11.17
N ALA A 53 -15.13 -4.38 12.23
CA ALA A 53 -13.86 -3.74 12.61
C ALA A 53 -12.71 -4.75 12.77
N VAL A 54 -12.99 -5.94 13.30
CA VAL A 54 -11.96 -6.97 13.46
C VAL A 54 -11.38 -7.40 12.11
N VAL A 55 -12.25 -7.59 11.12
CA VAL A 55 -11.83 -7.98 9.76
C VAL A 55 -11.03 -6.86 9.11
N ARG A 56 -11.52 -5.61 9.24
CA ARG A 56 -10.83 -4.46 8.66
C ARG A 56 -9.47 -4.24 9.29
N ASN A 57 -9.36 -4.42 10.60
CA ASN A 57 -8.07 -4.29 11.29
C ASN A 57 -7.09 -5.37 10.87
N ARG A 58 -7.58 -6.60 10.69
CA ARG A 58 -6.75 -7.70 10.20
C ARG A 58 -6.22 -7.39 8.79
N ALA A 59 -7.08 -6.90 7.91
CA ALA A 59 -6.69 -6.55 6.55
C ALA A 59 -5.61 -5.48 6.56
N ARG A 60 -5.81 -4.40 7.33
CA ARG A 60 -4.81 -3.32 7.43
C ARG A 60 -3.48 -3.84 7.98
N ARG A 61 -3.54 -4.72 8.98
CA ARG A 61 -2.33 -5.28 9.57
C ARG A 61 -1.56 -6.10 8.55
N ARG A 62 -2.25 -6.91 7.75
CA ARG A 62 -1.60 -7.70 6.70
C ARG A 62 -0.94 -6.81 5.64
N LEU A 63 -1.64 -5.77 5.21
CA LEU A 63 -1.09 -4.83 4.23
C LEU A 63 0.12 -4.07 4.81
N ARG A 64 0.05 -3.67 6.06
CA ARG A 64 1.17 -2.99 6.72
C ARG A 64 2.41 -3.89 6.75
N GLU A 65 2.21 -5.18 7.05
CA GLU A 65 3.32 -6.13 7.11
C GLU A 65 3.95 -6.35 5.73
N VAL A 66 3.13 -6.47 4.68
CA VAL A 66 3.63 -6.58 3.31
C VAL A 66 4.48 -5.36 2.95
N TYR A 67 3.98 -4.17 3.27
CA TYR A 67 4.72 -2.94 3.01
C TYR A 67 6.04 -2.91 3.79
N ARG A 68 5.98 -3.21 5.07
CA ARG A 68 7.14 -3.18 5.96
C ARG A 68 8.28 -4.07 5.44
N LEU A 69 7.92 -5.26 4.98
CA LEU A 69 8.92 -6.21 4.49
C LEU A 69 9.51 -5.83 3.13
N ASN A 70 8.83 -4.98 2.38
CA ASN A 70 9.26 -4.60 1.03
C ASN A 70 9.70 -3.14 0.92
N GLN A 71 9.58 -2.36 1.98
CA GLN A 71 9.80 -0.91 1.88
C GLN A 71 11.19 -0.53 1.40
N ASP A 72 12.20 -1.32 1.72
CA ASP A 72 13.57 -1.03 1.29
C ASP A 72 13.79 -1.23 -0.20
N LYS A 73 12.88 -1.93 -0.87
CA LYS A 73 12.93 -2.13 -2.33
C LYS A 73 12.31 -0.97 -3.09
N LEU A 74 11.63 -0.07 -2.41
CA LEU A 74 10.88 0.99 -3.05
C LEU A 74 11.72 2.24 -3.23
N LYS A 75 11.46 2.95 -4.32
CA LYS A 75 12.02 4.27 -4.52
C LYS A 75 11.51 5.19 -3.42
N LYS A 76 12.32 6.14 -3.01
CA LYS A 76 11.96 7.10 -1.96
C LYS A 76 11.27 8.32 -2.55
N GLY A 77 10.46 8.97 -1.72
CA GLY A 77 9.80 10.21 -2.10
C GLY A 77 8.40 10.03 -2.65
N TYR A 78 7.70 8.98 -2.21
CA TYR A 78 6.33 8.70 -2.65
C TYR A 78 5.39 8.57 -1.47
N ASP A 79 4.16 9.04 -1.67
CA ASP A 79 3.04 8.68 -0.81
C ASP A 79 2.36 7.49 -1.45
N LEU A 80 2.04 6.48 -0.65
CA LEU A 80 1.35 5.28 -1.10
C LEU A 80 0.11 5.06 -0.25
N ILE A 81 -0.96 4.58 -0.89
CA ILE A 81 -2.12 4.07 -0.17
C ILE A 81 -2.33 2.64 -0.62
N LEU A 82 -2.44 1.73 0.34
CA LEU A 82 -2.82 0.35 0.09
C LEU A 82 -4.27 0.19 0.51
N VAL A 83 -5.11 -0.19 -0.44
CA VAL A 83 -6.55 -0.36 -0.20
C VAL A 83 -6.85 -1.85 -0.08
N ALA A 84 -7.44 -2.24 1.04
CA ALA A 84 -7.80 -3.63 1.27
C ALA A 84 -8.97 -4.05 0.39
N ARG A 85 -8.91 -5.29 -0.08
CA ARG A 85 -9.98 -5.94 -0.83
C ARG A 85 -10.36 -7.23 -0.10
N GLY A 86 -11.44 -7.89 -0.56
CA GLY A 86 -11.87 -9.12 0.10
C GLY A 86 -10.75 -10.14 0.24
N ARG A 87 -9.93 -10.31 -0.79
CA ARG A 87 -8.85 -11.27 -0.75
C ARG A 87 -7.67 -10.88 0.13
N THR A 88 -7.62 -9.65 0.61
CA THR A 88 -6.56 -9.25 1.55
C THR A 88 -6.52 -10.16 2.77
N VAL A 89 -7.68 -10.57 3.25
CA VAL A 89 -7.79 -11.39 4.46
C VAL A 89 -7.59 -12.88 4.15
N THR A 90 -8.04 -13.33 2.98
CA THR A 90 -8.09 -14.76 2.65
C THR A 90 -6.89 -15.25 1.84
N ALA A 91 -6.19 -14.36 1.14
CA ALA A 91 -5.05 -14.77 0.33
C ALA A 91 -3.90 -15.23 1.21
N SER A 92 -3.07 -16.13 0.68
CA SER A 92 -1.87 -16.54 1.38
C SER A 92 -0.89 -15.36 1.48
N TRP A 93 0.03 -15.46 2.43
CA TRP A 93 1.08 -14.46 2.58
C TRP A 93 1.87 -14.28 1.28
N LYS A 94 2.22 -15.41 0.64
CA LYS A 94 2.97 -15.38 -0.61
C LYS A 94 2.21 -14.63 -1.69
N GLU A 95 0.91 -14.89 -1.83
CA GLU A 95 0.09 -14.20 -2.82
C GLU A 95 0.05 -12.69 -2.60
N LEU A 96 -0.13 -12.28 -1.34
CA LEU A 96 -0.15 -10.85 -1.03
C LEU A 96 1.18 -10.19 -1.34
N ASN A 97 2.26 -10.84 -0.95
CA ASN A 97 3.60 -10.30 -1.20
C ASN A 97 3.89 -10.20 -2.69
N ASP A 98 3.60 -11.26 -3.44
CA ASP A 98 3.82 -11.27 -4.89
C ASP A 98 2.96 -10.22 -5.59
N THR A 99 1.72 -10.06 -5.15
CA THR A 99 0.83 -9.04 -5.70
C THR A 99 1.38 -7.64 -5.45
N PHE A 100 1.80 -7.36 -4.23
CA PHE A 100 2.35 -6.05 -3.90
C PHE A 100 3.58 -5.71 -4.76
N VAL A 101 4.50 -6.65 -4.86
CA VAL A 101 5.73 -6.45 -5.66
C VAL A 101 5.36 -6.22 -7.13
N ARG A 102 4.45 -7.02 -7.66
CA ARG A 102 4.00 -6.88 -9.05
C ARG A 102 3.36 -5.51 -9.30
N LEU A 103 2.50 -5.04 -8.39
CA LEU A 103 1.85 -3.74 -8.54
C LEU A 103 2.86 -2.60 -8.42
N CYS A 104 3.81 -2.73 -7.51
CA CYS A 104 4.87 -1.72 -7.38
C CYS A 104 5.75 -1.65 -8.63
N ARG A 105 6.02 -2.81 -9.25
CA ARG A 105 6.77 -2.83 -10.50
C ARG A 105 5.99 -2.15 -11.61
N LYS A 106 4.70 -2.41 -11.68
CA LYS A 106 3.82 -1.79 -12.67
C LYS A 106 3.76 -0.27 -12.50
N LEU A 107 3.82 0.20 -11.27
CA LEU A 107 3.82 1.64 -10.96
C LEU A 107 5.21 2.27 -11.00
N GLU A 108 6.22 1.49 -11.34
CA GLU A 108 7.61 1.94 -11.40
C GLU A 108 8.13 2.44 -10.05
N LEU A 109 7.68 1.80 -8.97
CA LEU A 109 8.07 2.15 -7.61
C LEU A 109 9.29 1.37 -7.12
N LEU A 110 9.66 0.28 -7.79
CA LEU A 110 10.79 -0.53 -7.34
C LEU A 110 12.11 0.10 -7.79
N GLU A 111 13.09 0.10 -6.90
CA GLU A 111 14.43 0.47 -7.30
C GLU A 111 14.99 -0.64 -8.20
N GLU A 112 15.60 -0.24 -9.31
CA GLU A 112 16.18 -1.20 -10.21
C GLU A 112 17.50 -1.68 -9.68
N GLU A 113 17.65 -2.99 -9.60
CA GLU A 113 18.93 -3.60 -9.30
C GLU A 113 19.69 -3.79 -10.61
N ARG A 114 20.94 -3.45 -10.59
CA ARG A 114 21.82 -3.66 -11.73
C ARG A 114 22.78 -4.79 -11.46
#